data_319409c23460c612babc0ed82aa2257d
#
_entry.id   319409c23460c612babc0ed82aa2257d
#
_cell.length_a   1.000
_cell.length_b   1.000
_cell.length_c   1.000
_cell.angle_alpha   90.00
_cell.angle_beta   90.00
_cell.angle_gamma   90.00
#
_symmetry.space_group_name_H-M   'P 1'
#
loop_
_entity.id
_entity.type
_entity.pdbx_description
1 polymer ?
#
loop_
_entity_poly.entity_id
_entity_poly.type
_entity_poly.pdbx_seq_one_letter_code
_entity_poly.pdbx_strand_id
1 'polypeptide(L)'
;RLTLMTGNAPGNDMRFYWERVEASRNFANKVWNASRFIMMNLDGFELHTPSKDELHAADKWILSKVNTLAKDATENMDKFELGIAVQKVYDFIWDEFCDWYIEIAKVRTYKKDEDPVSANAALWTLKTVLTEALKLLHPYMPFITEEIFCTLQSEEETSMLSKWPEY
;
A
#
# COMPACT_ATOMS: atom_id res chain seq x y z
N ARG A 1 5.86 -17.05 -0.65
CA ARG A 1 6.00 -16.56 0.74
C ARG A 1 4.65 -16.15 1.32
N LEU A 2 3.92 -15.22 0.71
CA LEU A 2 2.63 -14.73 1.23
C LEU A 2 1.71 -15.89 1.63
N THR A 3 1.47 -16.83 0.72
CA THR A 3 0.61 -18.02 0.97
C THR A 3 1.02 -18.83 2.19
N LEU A 4 2.33 -18.96 2.45
CA LEU A 4 2.88 -19.73 3.57
C LEU A 4 2.92 -18.95 4.88
N MET A 5 2.76 -17.63 4.82
CA MET A 5 2.79 -16.77 6.00
C MET A 5 1.39 -16.38 6.48
N THR A 6 0.38 -16.46 5.60
CA THR A 6 -1.01 -16.12 5.94
C THR A 6 -1.76 -17.31 6.53
N GLY A 7 -2.58 -17.06 7.55
CA GLY A 7 -3.56 -18.02 8.06
C GLY A 7 -3.01 -19.18 8.88
N ASN A 8 -1.80 -19.04 9.43
CA ASN A 8 -1.22 -20.04 10.32
C ASN A 8 -0.86 -19.43 11.69
N ALA A 9 -1.20 -20.13 12.75
CA ALA A 9 -0.73 -19.80 14.09
C ALA A 9 0.63 -20.47 14.34
N PRO A 10 1.55 -19.86 15.09
CA PRO A 10 2.84 -20.46 15.44
C PRO A 10 2.65 -21.85 16.07
N GLY A 11 3.44 -22.82 15.61
CA GLY A 11 3.42 -24.18 16.12
C GLY A 11 2.40 -25.14 15.49
N ASN A 12 1.60 -24.68 14.55
CA ASN A 12 0.66 -25.54 13.82
C ASN A 12 1.16 -25.89 12.42
N ASP A 13 0.94 -27.14 12.01
CA ASP A 13 1.18 -27.56 10.64
C ASP A 13 0.16 -26.93 9.69
N MET A 14 0.63 -26.44 8.55
CA MET A 14 -0.24 -25.86 7.53
C MET A 14 -0.40 -26.81 6.35
N ARG A 15 -1.65 -27.08 5.99
CA ARG A 15 -1.95 -27.78 4.75
C ARG A 15 -1.80 -26.81 3.57
N PHE A 16 -1.12 -27.27 2.53
CA PHE A 16 -0.99 -26.53 1.29
C PHE A 16 -2.24 -26.73 0.42
N TYR A 17 -2.85 -25.62 -0.02
CA TYR A 17 -3.99 -25.59 -0.92
C TYR A 17 -3.69 -24.68 -2.12
N TRP A 18 -3.98 -25.14 -3.32
CA TRP A 18 -3.79 -24.37 -4.54
C TRP A 18 -4.66 -23.11 -4.58
N GLU A 19 -5.85 -23.16 -4.03
CA GLU A 19 -6.77 -22.02 -3.91
C GLU A 19 -6.14 -20.84 -3.14
N ARG A 20 -5.31 -21.12 -2.14
CA ARG A 20 -4.55 -20.09 -1.41
C ARG A 20 -3.45 -19.45 -2.26
N VAL A 21 -2.83 -20.23 -3.13
CA VAL A 21 -1.82 -19.72 -4.08
C VAL A 21 -2.50 -18.80 -5.10
N GLU A 22 -3.67 -19.20 -5.60
CA GLU A 22 -4.46 -18.39 -6.53
C GLU A 22 -4.94 -17.10 -5.88
N ALA A 23 -5.41 -17.14 -4.63
CA ALA A 23 -5.76 -15.94 -3.86
C ALA A 23 -4.56 -14.99 -3.71
N SER A 24 -3.38 -15.52 -3.39
CA SER A 24 -2.15 -14.72 -3.30
C SER A 24 -1.74 -14.12 -4.64
N ARG A 25 -1.93 -14.84 -5.76
CA ARG A 25 -1.73 -14.32 -7.11
C ARG A 25 -2.71 -13.19 -7.44
N ASN A 26 -3.97 -13.36 -7.09
CA ASN A 26 -5.00 -12.34 -7.31
C ASN A 26 -4.71 -11.07 -6.48
N PHE A 27 -4.20 -11.23 -5.26
CA PHE A 27 -3.73 -10.10 -4.46
C PHE A 27 -2.56 -9.36 -5.13
N ALA A 28 -1.56 -10.10 -5.61
CA ALA A 28 -0.44 -9.50 -6.36
C ALA A 28 -0.93 -8.71 -7.58
N ASN A 29 -1.86 -9.28 -8.36
CA ASN A 29 -2.47 -8.59 -9.50
C ASN A 29 -3.24 -7.33 -9.08
N LYS A 30 -3.94 -7.36 -7.94
CA LYS A 30 -4.65 -6.19 -7.42
C LYS A 30 -3.68 -5.07 -7.05
N VAL A 31 -2.60 -5.40 -6.33
CA VAL A 31 -1.53 -4.45 -5.99
C VAL A 31 -0.92 -3.84 -7.25
N TRP A 32 -0.58 -4.68 -8.23
CA TRP A 32 -0.02 -4.24 -9.50
C TRP A 32 -0.95 -3.28 -10.26
N ASN A 33 -2.23 -3.62 -10.39
CA ASN A 33 -3.20 -2.79 -11.08
C ASN A 33 -3.44 -1.46 -10.36
N ALA A 34 -3.51 -1.46 -9.03
CA ALA A 34 -3.62 -0.25 -8.22
C ALA A 34 -2.40 0.66 -8.43
N SER A 35 -1.20 0.08 -8.38
CA SER A 35 0.06 0.81 -8.61
C SER A 35 0.13 1.40 -10.02
N ARG A 36 -0.25 0.63 -11.02
CA ARG A 36 -0.32 1.09 -12.41
C ARG A 36 -1.28 2.26 -12.59
N PHE A 37 -2.46 2.18 -11.96
CA PHE A 37 -3.43 3.29 -11.98
C PHE A 37 -2.81 4.57 -11.39
N ILE A 38 -2.12 4.47 -10.26
CA ILE A 38 -1.47 5.61 -9.61
C ILE A 38 -0.37 6.17 -10.49
N MET A 39 0.53 5.34 -11.01
CA MET A 39 1.63 5.76 -11.88
C MET A 39 1.13 6.48 -13.15
N MET A 40 0.08 5.96 -13.79
CA MET A 40 -0.52 6.59 -14.97
C MET A 40 -1.12 7.97 -14.67
N ASN A 41 -1.61 8.20 -13.46
CA ASN A 41 -2.14 9.50 -13.06
C ASN A 41 -1.06 10.48 -12.59
N LEU A 42 0.09 9.97 -12.15
CA LEU A 42 1.26 10.77 -11.79
C LEU A 42 2.07 11.20 -13.02
N ASP A 43 1.98 10.45 -14.12
CA ASP A 43 2.71 10.74 -15.33
C ASP A 43 2.34 12.14 -15.88
N GLY A 44 3.37 12.98 -16.05
CA GLY A 44 3.21 14.37 -16.48
C GLY A 44 2.52 15.30 -15.48
N PHE A 45 2.26 14.84 -14.23
CA PHE A 45 1.69 15.68 -13.18
C PHE A 45 2.77 16.19 -12.23
N GLU A 46 2.82 17.51 -12.02
CA GLU A 46 3.76 18.13 -11.08
C GLU A 46 3.23 18.00 -9.65
N LEU A 47 3.76 17.01 -8.92
CA LEU A 47 3.32 16.65 -7.59
C LEU A 47 4.04 17.44 -6.52
N HIS A 48 3.28 18.07 -5.60
CA HIS A 48 3.84 18.75 -4.43
C HIS A 48 3.18 18.28 -3.13
N THR A 49 3.90 18.46 -2.03
CA THR A 49 3.38 18.14 -0.69
C THR A 49 2.21 19.09 -0.35
N PRO A 50 0.99 18.56 -0.15
CA PRO A 50 -0.15 19.40 0.18
C PRO A 50 -0.06 19.93 1.60
N SER A 51 -0.65 21.09 1.86
CA SER A 51 -0.89 21.58 3.21
C SER A 51 -2.00 20.76 3.90
N LYS A 52 -2.09 20.87 5.23
CA LYS A 52 -3.12 20.14 5.99
C LYS A 52 -4.56 20.52 5.60
N ASP A 53 -4.76 21.75 5.12
CA ASP A 53 -6.07 22.27 4.74
C ASP A 53 -6.49 21.80 3.34
N GLU A 54 -5.53 21.46 2.48
CA GLU A 54 -5.78 20.90 1.16
C GLU A 54 -6.17 19.41 1.21
N LEU A 55 -5.81 18.72 2.29
CA LEU A 55 -6.19 17.32 2.49
C LEU A 55 -7.68 17.20 2.86
N HIS A 56 -8.42 16.44 2.06
CA HIS A 56 -9.80 16.10 2.35
C HIS A 56 -9.93 15.09 3.50
N ALA A 57 -11.13 14.94 4.05
CA ALA A 57 -11.37 13.98 5.13
C ALA A 57 -10.96 12.56 4.79
N ALA A 58 -11.18 12.13 3.54
CA ALA A 58 -10.77 10.80 3.06
C ALA A 58 -9.24 10.63 3.02
N ASP A 59 -8.50 11.69 2.65
CA ASP A 59 -7.03 11.67 2.64
C ASP A 59 -6.49 11.53 4.07
N LYS A 60 -7.02 12.33 4.98
CA LYS A 60 -6.66 12.28 6.40
C LYS A 60 -7.00 10.92 7.03
N TRP A 61 -8.14 10.35 6.64
CA TRP A 61 -8.57 9.03 7.09
C TRP A 61 -7.57 7.94 6.66
N ILE A 62 -7.23 7.84 5.37
CA ILE A 62 -6.35 6.77 4.89
C ILE A 62 -4.90 6.95 5.40
N LEU A 63 -4.42 8.19 5.55
CA LEU A 63 -3.12 8.49 6.15
C LEU A 63 -3.07 8.05 7.63
N SER A 64 -4.15 8.28 8.38
CA SER A 64 -4.27 7.78 9.75
C SER A 64 -4.30 6.26 9.80
N LYS A 65 -4.97 5.62 8.85
CA LYS A 65 -5.05 4.15 8.75
C LYS A 65 -3.70 3.50 8.44
N VAL A 66 -2.95 4.02 7.47
CA VAL A 66 -1.62 3.48 7.17
C VAL A 66 -0.66 3.67 8.35
N ASN A 67 -0.77 4.78 9.08
CA ASN A 67 0.03 5.02 10.27
C ASN A 67 -0.29 4.01 11.41
N THR A 68 -1.57 3.73 11.62
CA THR A 68 -2.02 2.68 12.56
C THR A 68 -1.53 1.29 12.11
N LEU A 69 -1.59 1.01 10.80
CA LEU A 69 -1.09 -0.23 10.24
C LEU A 69 0.42 -0.40 10.47
N ALA A 70 1.21 0.66 10.27
CA ALA A 70 2.65 0.64 10.50
C ALA A 70 2.97 0.26 11.95
N LYS A 71 2.27 0.87 12.91
CA LYS A 71 2.37 0.53 14.32
C LYS A 71 2.01 -0.93 14.58
N ASP A 72 0.82 -1.33 14.17
CA ASP A 72 0.31 -2.68 14.41
C ASP A 72 1.18 -3.76 13.78
N ALA A 73 1.64 -3.55 12.53
CA ALA A 73 2.51 -4.49 11.85
C ALA A 73 3.85 -4.63 12.56
N THR A 74 4.45 -3.50 12.98
CA THR A 74 5.72 -3.50 13.73
C THR A 74 5.57 -4.25 15.05
N GLU A 75 4.56 -3.93 15.86
CA GLU A 75 4.32 -4.59 17.14
C GLU A 75 4.09 -6.11 17.01
N ASN A 76 3.39 -6.55 15.95
CA ASN A 76 3.19 -7.99 15.72
C ASN A 76 4.46 -8.67 15.21
N MET A 77 5.26 -7.99 14.36
CA MET A 77 6.53 -8.53 13.89
C MET A 77 7.54 -8.68 15.04
N ASP A 78 7.60 -7.72 15.97
CA ASP A 78 8.45 -7.77 17.17
C ASP A 78 8.09 -8.95 18.09
N LYS A 79 6.82 -9.35 18.09
CA LYS A 79 6.31 -10.52 18.80
C LYS A 79 6.44 -11.85 18.02
N PHE A 80 7.03 -11.80 16.82
CA PHE A 80 7.09 -12.94 15.89
C PHE A 80 5.70 -13.44 15.42
N GLU A 81 4.68 -12.61 15.51
CA GLU A 81 3.32 -12.89 15.04
C GLU A 81 3.19 -12.53 13.55
N LEU A 82 4.06 -13.08 12.71
CA LEU A 82 4.23 -12.69 11.30
C LEU A 82 2.96 -12.90 10.47
N GLY A 83 2.19 -13.94 10.78
CA GLY A 83 0.91 -14.22 10.11
C GLY A 83 -0.15 -13.16 10.39
N ILE A 84 -0.19 -12.63 11.62
CA ILE A 84 -1.10 -11.54 12.00
C ILE A 84 -0.67 -10.24 11.33
N ALA A 85 0.63 -9.95 11.37
CA ALA A 85 1.17 -8.75 10.73
C ALA A 85 0.83 -8.71 9.23
N VAL A 86 1.11 -9.79 8.50
CA VAL A 86 0.84 -9.83 7.05
C VAL A 86 -0.66 -9.80 6.73
N GLN A 87 -1.51 -10.39 7.57
CA GLN A 87 -2.96 -10.33 7.36
C GLN A 87 -3.48 -8.89 7.47
N LYS A 88 -3.02 -8.13 8.46
CA LYS A 88 -3.38 -6.71 8.59
C LYS A 88 -2.93 -5.88 7.38
N VAL A 89 -1.72 -6.13 6.86
CA VAL A 89 -1.22 -5.47 5.65
C VAL A 89 -2.08 -5.85 4.43
N TYR A 90 -2.44 -7.11 4.31
CA TYR A 90 -3.31 -7.61 3.24
C TYR A 90 -4.68 -6.93 3.27
N ASP A 91 -5.37 -6.95 4.43
CA ASP A 91 -6.71 -6.39 4.60
C ASP A 91 -6.72 -4.88 4.32
N PHE A 92 -5.73 -4.15 4.84
CA PHE A 92 -5.59 -2.73 4.56
C PHE A 92 -5.45 -2.43 3.06
N ILE A 93 -4.55 -3.15 2.37
CA ILE A 93 -4.32 -2.91 0.93
C ILE A 93 -5.56 -3.29 0.13
N TRP A 94 -6.16 -4.44 0.42
CA TRP A 94 -7.30 -4.95 -0.33
C TRP A 94 -8.54 -4.10 -0.13
N ASP A 95 -8.97 -3.93 1.10
CA ASP A 95 -10.25 -3.32 1.43
C ASP A 95 -10.14 -1.79 1.54
N GLU A 96 -9.30 -1.29 2.47
CA GLU A 96 -9.30 0.13 2.79
C GLU A 96 -8.66 0.98 1.68
N PHE A 97 -7.52 0.53 1.14
CA PHE A 97 -6.82 1.28 0.12
C PHE A 97 -7.40 1.08 -1.27
N CYS A 98 -7.51 -0.17 -1.75
CA CYS A 98 -7.95 -0.43 -3.12
C CYS A 98 -9.45 -0.26 -3.30
N ASP A 99 -10.29 -0.85 -2.42
CA ASP A 99 -11.73 -0.86 -2.62
C ASP A 99 -12.40 0.45 -2.19
N TRP A 100 -11.83 1.16 -1.20
CA TRP A 100 -12.40 2.42 -0.74
C TRP A 100 -11.63 3.64 -1.20
N TYR A 101 -10.37 3.80 -0.78
CA TYR A 101 -9.68 5.07 -0.98
C TYR A 101 -9.40 5.37 -2.45
N ILE A 102 -8.94 4.39 -3.23
CA ILE A 102 -8.69 4.59 -4.68
C ILE A 102 -9.98 5.01 -5.38
N GLU A 103 -11.11 4.38 -5.08
CA GLU A 103 -12.40 4.71 -5.72
C GLU A 103 -12.86 6.13 -5.36
N ILE A 104 -12.68 6.56 -4.11
CA ILE A 104 -12.97 7.94 -3.69
C ILE A 104 -12.03 8.93 -4.40
N ALA A 105 -10.74 8.60 -4.49
CA ALA A 105 -9.74 9.48 -5.10
C ALA A 105 -9.92 9.63 -6.62
N LYS A 106 -10.44 8.62 -7.32
CA LYS A 106 -10.67 8.65 -8.77
C LYS A 106 -11.46 9.87 -9.23
N VAL A 107 -12.49 10.26 -8.51
CA VAL A 107 -13.34 11.42 -8.86
C VAL A 107 -12.49 12.70 -8.95
N ARG A 108 -11.49 12.83 -8.09
CA ARG A 108 -10.59 13.99 -8.02
C ARG A 108 -9.47 13.90 -9.05
N THR A 109 -8.91 12.70 -9.23
CA THR A 109 -7.84 12.49 -10.22
C THR A 109 -8.31 12.67 -11.65
N TYR A 110 -9.58 12.39 -11.96
CA TYR A 110 -10.18 12.62 -13.28
C TYR A 110 -10.50 14.10 -13.54
N LYS A 111 -10.56 14.93 -12.50
CA LYS A 111 -10.84 16.37 -12.58
C LYS A 111 -9.59 17.23 -12.36
N LYS A 112 -8.40 16.71 -12.62
CA LYS A 112 -7.15 17.41 -12.37
C LYS A 112 -7.01 18.74 -13.12
N ASP A 113 -7.68 18.91 -14.25
CA ASP A 113 -7.70 20.17 -15.01
C ASP A 113 -8.69 21.20 -14.43
N GLU A 114 -9.75 20.73 -13.75
CA GLU A 114 -10.78 21.59 -13.13
C GLU A 114 -10.38 22.03 -11.72
N ASP A 115 -9.79 21.11 -10.94
CA ASP A 115 -9.36 21.33 -9.53
C ASP A 115 -7.99 20.69 -9.29
N PRO A 116 -6.91 21.35 -9.74
CA PRO A 116 -5.57 20.80 -9.60
C PRO A 116 -5.09 20.66 -8.14
N VAL A 117 -5.58 21.50 -7.23
CA VAL A 117 -5.22 21.45 -5.81
C VAL A 117 -5.77 20.19 -5.17
N SER A 118 -7.05 19.90 -5.37
CA SER A 118 -7.68 18.69 -4.87
C SER A 118 -7.07 17.43 -5.50
N ALA A 119 -6.79 17.47 -6.81
CA ALA A 119 -6.13 16.36 -7.49
C ALA A 119 -4.72 16.10 -6.96
N ASN A 120 -3.94 17.16 -6.72
CA ASN A 120 -2.61 17.06 -6.11
C ASN A 120 -2.66 16.38 -4.75
N ALA A 121 -3.57 16.81 -3.87
CA ALA A 121 -3.73 16.21 -2.55
C ALA A 121 -4.10 14.72 -2.63
N ALA A 122 -4.99 14.34 -3.57
CA ALA A 122 -5.36 12.94 -3.79
C ALA A 122 -4.19 12.11 -4.33
N LEU A 123 -3.46 12.60 -5.34
CA LEU A 123 -2.33 11.90 -5.95
C LEU A 123 -1.14 11.77 -4.99
N TRP A 124 -0.87 12.82 -4.22
CA TRP A 124 0.16 12.78 -3.19
C TRP A 124 -0.18 11.74 -2.12
N THR A 125 -1.42 11.71 -1.65
CA THR A 125 -1.87 10.74 -0.65
C THR A 125 -1.82 9.31 -1.21
N LEU A 126 -2.27 9.09 -2.45
CA LEU A 126 -2.19 7.79 -3.13
C LEU A 126 -0.74 7.29 -3.20
N LYS A 127 0.20 8.15 -3.64
CA LYS A 127 1.62 7.82 -3.72
C LYS A 127 2.20 7.50 -2.34
N THR A 128 1.95 8.35 -1.35
CA THR A 128 2.47 8.20 0.02
C THR A 128 1.97 6.90 0.65
N VAL A 129 0.66 6.66 0.64
CA VAL A 129 0.07 5.45 1.24
C VAL A 129 0.54 4.18 0.54
N LEU A 130 0.61 4.19 -0.81
CA LEU A 130 1.14 3.05 -1.55
C LEU A 130 2.59 2.77 -1.18
N THR A 131 3.44 3.80 -1.13
CA THR A 131 4.86 3.65 -0.77
C THR A 131 5.03 3.01 0.60
N GLU A 132 4.31 3.49 1.63
CA GLU A 132 4.39 2.93 2.98
C GLU A 132 3.81 1.50 3.05
N ALA A 133 2.70 1.23 2.36
CA ALA A 133 2.12 -0.11 2.27
C ALA A 133 3.06 -1.11 1.57
N LEU A 134 3.78 -0.68 0.52
CA LEU A 134 4.77 -1.52 -0.16
C LEU A 134 5.95 -1.88 0.76
N LYS A 135 6.43 -0.95 1.58
CA LYS A 135 7.48 -1.23 2.58
C LYS A 135 7.02 -2.29 3.58
N LEU A 136 5.80 -2.15 4.12
CA LEU A 136 5.21 -3.13 5.04
C LEU A 136 4.97 -4.50 4.41
N LEU A 137 4.65 -4.54 3.11
CA LEU A 137 4.43 -5.78 2.37
C LEU A 137 5.74 -6.43 1.90
N HIS A 138 6.82 -5.67 1.77
CA HIS A 138 8.09 -6.13 1.17
C HIS A 138 8.66 -7.41 1.78
N PRO A 139 8.68 -7.64 3.09
CA PRO A 139 9.20 -8.89 3.68
C PRO A 139 8.48 -10.15 3.17
N TYR A 140 7.23 -10.02 2.78
CA TYR A 140 6.35 -11.11 2.34
C TYR A 140 6.30 -11.29 0.83
N MET A 141 6.43 -10.20 0.07
CA MET A 141 6.37 -10.17 -1.41
C MET A 141 7.47 -9.30 -2.02
N PRO A 142 8.77 -9.64 -1.84
CA PRO A 142 9.87 -8.73 -2.14
C PRO A 142 9.98 -8.33 -3.62
N PHE A 143 9.64 -9.22 -4.56
CA PHE A 143 9.86 -8.94 -5.97
C PHE A 143 8.90 -7.90 -6.54
N ILE A 144 7.59 -8.08 -6.34
CA ILE A 144 6.59 -7.15 -6.85
C ILE A 144 6.66 -5.79 -6.13
N THR A 145 6.91 -5.79 -4.83
CA THR A 145 7.02 -4.54 -4.07
C THR A 145 8.24 -3.74 -4.47
N GLU A 146 9.36 -4.39 -4.75
CA GLU A 146 10.57 -3.73 -5.24
C GLU A 146 10.36 -3.12 -6.62
N GLU A 147 9.80 -3.87 -7.55
CA GLU A 147 9.52 -3.40 -8.92
C GLU A 147 8.63 -2.15 -8.92
N ILE A 148 7.56 -2.18 -8.11
CA ILE A 148 6.64 -1.05 -7.98
C ILE A 148 7.33 0.13 -7.28
N PHE A 149 8.05 -0.12 -6.19
CA PHE A 149 8.72 0.91 -5.39
C PHE A 149 9.74 1.68 -6.24
N CYS A 150 10.64 0.98 -6.93
CA CYS A 150 11.65 1.60 -7.78
C CYS A 150 11.04 2.39 -8.94
N THR A 151 9.87 1.97 -9.45
CA THR A 151 9.16 2.72 -10.50
C THR A 151 8.50 3.99 -9.96
N LEU A 152 7.98 3.95 -8.72
CA LEU A 152 7.34 5.11 -8.07
C LEU A 152 8.34 6.16 -7.59
N GLN A 153 9.51 5.74 -7.17
CA GLN A 153 10.60 6.60 -6.75
C GLN A 153 11.45 6.90 -7.98
N SER A 154 11.55 8.17 -8.37
CA SER A 154 12.42 8.62 -9.49
C SER A 154 13.91 8.58 -9.11
N GLU A 155 14.26 8.26 -7.88
CA GLU A 155 15.60 8.13 -7.35
C GLU A 155 15.95 6.65 -7.17
N GLU A 156 17.23 6.31 -7.31
CA GLU A 156 17.76 4.93 -7.32
C GLU A 156 17.68 4.19 -5.98
N GLU A 157 16.74 4.55 -5.08
CA GLU A 157 16.56 3.88 -3.81
C GLU A 157 15.79 2.56 -3.98
N THR A 158 16.38 1.49 -3.51
CA THR A 158 15.70 0.21 -3.33
C THR A 158 14.85 0.22 -2.05
N SER A 159 13.70 -0.44 -2.06
CA SER A 159 12.87 -0.59 -0.85
C SER A 159 13.60 -1.28 0.29
N MET A 160 14.60 -2.11 -0.01
CA MET A 160 15.43 -2.81 0.99
C MET A 160 16.30 -1.86 1.83
N LEU A 161 16.69 -0.71 1.28
CA LEU A 161 17.51 0.30 1.97
C LEU A 161 16.67 1.45 2.52
N SER A 162 15.39 1.52 2.14
CA SER A 162 14.49 2.54 2.64
C SER A 162 14.21 2.34 4.15
N LYS A 163 13.94 3.45 4.85
CA LYS A 163 13.55 3.37 6.26
C LYS A 163 12.22 2.64 6.40
N TRP A 164 12.12 1.82 7.45
CA TRP A 164 10.86 1.25 7.88
C TRP A 164 9.86 2.35 8.22
N PRO A 165 8.54 2.15 7.91
CA PRO A 165 7.53 3.16 8.22
C PRO A 165 7.53 3.55 9.70
N GLU A 166 7.64 4.86 9.96
CA GLU A 166 7.53 5.44 11.28
C GLU A 166 6.05 5.80 11.57
N TYR A 167 5.64 5.79 12.86
CA TYR A 167 4.26 6.04 13.28
C TYR A 167 4.16 6.92 14.53
#